data_a25ce762858d69e1d8ad36f5d8cab3cc
#
_entry.id   a25ce762858d69e1d8ad36f5d8cab3cc
#
_cell.length_a   1.000
_cell.length_b   1.000
_cell.length_c   1.000
_cell.angle_alpha   90.00
_cell.angle_beta   90.00
_cell.angle_gamma   90.00
#
_symmetry.space_group_name_H-M   'P 1'
#
loop_
_entity.id
_entity.type
_entity.pdbx_description
1 polymer ?
#
loop_
_entity_poly.entity_id
_entity_poly.type
_entity_poly.pdbx_seq_one_letter_code
_entity_poly.pdbx_strand_id
1 'polypeptide(L)'
;KIDKDGANPDRVRRELSEFGLVPEDWGGETIYAHVSAKQKVGIDELLEMILLQAEVLELKANPDKHARGHIIEAKLDKGRGPVGTLLIVEGTIHVGDAFVCGVQHGKIRAMFNDQGKKIKSAGPAMPVEIQGLDGLPEAGDEFAVVADDKVARRIAQSRMIKQREKELGGKSKISLESFLASKPDQEAKTLNLLVKADVQGSLEAIGEALNKLSTDEVKVQVVHGGAGAITESDVMLAAASQAIIIGFNVRPTAKVKEVAERESVDIRFYDIIYKLVGEIKDAMSGMLAPDIQEVYLGQAEVRDTFSVPKVGTVAGCGVVDGKL
;
A
#
# COMPACT_ATOMS: atom_id res chain seq x y z
N LYS A 1 4.44 14.43 -18.61
CA LYS A 1 3.46 13.83 -19.57
C LYS A 1 2.79 14.93 -20.41
N ILE A 2 3.59 15.81 -21.06
CA ILE A 2 3.10 16.93 -21.88
C ILE A 2 2.34 16.47 -23.14
N ASP A 3 2.45 15.19 -23.48
CA ASP A 3 1.81 14.52 -24.62
C ASP A 3 0.36 14.08 -24.35
N LYS A 4 -0.16 14.24 -23.14
CA LYS A 4 -1.54 13.89 -22.84
C LYS A 4 -2.51 15.00 -23.23
N ASP A 5 -3.69 14.60 -23.74
CA ASP A 5 -4.79 15.53 -23.99
C ASP A 5 -5.18 16.24 -22.70
N GLY A 6 -5.25 17.58 -22.73
CA GLY A 6 -5.52 18.40 -21.56
C GLY A 6 -4.31 18.66 -20.65
N ALA A 7 -3.09 18.26 -21.04
CA ALA A 7 -1.89 18.63 -20.31
C ALA A 7 -1.73 20.15 -20.26
N ASN A 8 -1.61 20.68 -19.05
CA ASN A 8 -1.42 22.12 -18.82
C ASN A 8 -0.24 22.34 -17.86
N PRO A 9 0.98 22.51 -18.37
CA PRO A 9 2.18 22.72 -17.56
C PRO A 9 2.09 23.96 -16.66
N ASP A 10 1.48 25.04 -17.14
CA ASP A 10 1.38 26.29 -16.37
C ASP A 10 0.42 26.17 -15.18
N ARG A 11 -0.61 25.35 -15.32
CA ARG A 11 -1.49 25.02 -14.19
C ARG A 11 -0.73 24.24 -13.11
N VAL A 12 0.04 23.23 -13.52
CA VAL A 12 0.85 22.41 -12.59
C VAL A 12 1.90 23.27 -11.89
N ARG A 13 2.56 24.19 -12.62
CA ARG A 13 3.52 25.15 -12.03
C ARG A 13 2.86 26.02 -10.95
N ARG A 14 1.66 26.52 -11.20
CA ARG A 14 0.91 27.33 -10.22
C ARG A 14 0.54 26.53 -8.98
N GLU A 15 -0.01 25.34 -9.17
CA GLU A 15 -0.36 24.44 -8.06
C GLU A 15 0.87 24.08 -7.21
N LEU A 16 2.02 23.82 -7.84
CA LEU A 16 3.27 23.53 -7.11
C LEU A 16 3.87 24.74 -6.41
N SER A 17 3.65 25.95 -6.94
CA SER A 17 4.11 27.20 -6.31
C SER A 17 3.42 27.45 -4.98
N GLU A 18 2.16 26.98 -4.80
CA GLU A 18 1.44 27.04 -3.52
C GLU A 18 2.12 26.21 -2.43
N PHE A 19 2.91 25.20 -2.81
CA PHE A 19 3.73 24.38 -1.92
C PHE A 19 5.17 24.90 -1.77
N GLY A 20 5.44 26.13 -2.22
CA GLY A 20 6.77 26.75 -2.12
C GLY A 20 7.76 26.39 -3.24
N LEU A 21 7.33 25.61 -4.24
CA LEU A 21 8.14 25.25 -5.40
C LEU A 21 7.96 26.30 -6.51
N VAL A 22 8.52 27.49 -6.30
CA VAL A 22 8.40 28.61 -7.25
C VAL A 22 9.42 28.48 -8.38
N PRO A 23 8.99 28.55 -9.67
CA PRO A 23 9.90 28.49 -10.80
C PRO A 23 10.91 29.64 -10.83
N GLU A 24 12.10 29.43 -11.41
CA GLU A 24 13.10 30.49 -11.60
C GLU A 24 12.57 31.65 -12.41
N ASP A 25 11.78 31.40 -13.47
CA ASP A 25 11.11 32.43 -14.28
C ASP A 25 10.20 33.35 -13.48
N TRP A 26 9.72 32.89 -12.30
CA TRP A 26 8.85 33.65 -11.40
C TRP A 26 9.60 34.20 -10.17
N GLY A 27 10.95 34.15 -10.22
CA GLY A 27 11.82 34.62 -9.15
C GLY A 27 12.06 33.64 -8.01
N GLY A 28 11.77 32.35 -8.23
CA GLY A 28 12.08 31.25 -7.31
C GLY A 28 13.43 30.61 -7.61
N GLU A 29 13.67 29.46 -6.97
CA GLU A 29 14.91 28.67 -7.10
C GLU A 29 14.65 27.26 -7.67
N THR A 30 13.42 26.95 -8.07
CA THR A 30 13.06 25.59 -8.51
C THR A 30 13.17 25.47 -10.04
N ILE A 31 14.00 24.54 -10.50
CA ILE A 31 14.15 24.24 -11.91
C ILE A 31 12.98 23.36 -12.36
N TYR A 32 12.35 23.71 -13.49
CA TYR A 32 11.24 22.97 -14.08
C TYR A 32 11.64 22.42 -15.45
N ALA A 33 11.40 21.12 -15.65
CA ALA A 33 11.59 20.45 -16.95
C ALA A 33 10.26 19.90 -17.48
N HIS A 34 9.98 20.14 -18.76
CA HIS A 34 8.79 19.67 -19.44
C HIS A 34 9.10 18.44 -20.27
N VAL A 35 8.57 17.28 -19.89
CA VAL A 35 8.96 16.00 -20.51
C VAL A 35 7.77 15.17 -20.96
N SER A 36 7.99 14.39 -22.04
CA SER A 36 7.16 13.26 -22.42
C SER A 36 8.01 12.00 -22.51
N ALA A 37 7.89 11.11 -21.54
CA ALA A 37 8.60 9.83 -21.56
C ALA A 37 8.18 8.96 -22.75
N LYS A 38 6.89 8.99 -23.15
CA LYS A 38 6.37 8.24 -24.29
C LYS A 38 6.95 8.71 -25.62
N GLN A 39 7.06 10.01 -25.79
CA GLN A 39 7.61 10.62 -27.02
C GLN A 39 9.11 10.88 -26.95
N LYS A 40 9.74 10.63 -25.80
CA LYS A 40 11.16 10.91 -25.51
C LYS A 40 11.54 12.37 -25.71
N VAL A 41 10.61 13.30 -25.47
CA VAL A 41 10.85 14.74 -25.57
C VAL A 41 11.32 15.30 -24.23
N GLY A 42 12.37 16.13 -24.24
CA GLY A 42 12.89 16.82 -23.06
C GLY A 42 13.64 15.94 -22.05
N ILE A 43 13.92 14.66 -22.38
CA ILE A 43 14.58 13.71 -21.46
C ILE A 43 16.05 14.07 -21.29
N ASP A 44 16.75 14.36 -22.38
CA ASP A 44 18.18 14.70 -22.34
C ASP A 44 18.39 16.02 -21.58
N GLU A 45 17.57 17.03 -21.84
CA GLU A 45 17.56 18.30 -21.09
C GLU A 45 17.31 18.09 -19.57
N LEU A 46 16.36 17.21 -19.22
CA LEU A 46 16.11 16.86 -17.81
C LEU A 46 17.35 16.25 -17.15
N LEU A 47 18.04 15.33 -17.86
CA LEU A 47 19.25 14.70 -17.33
C LEU A 47 20.39 15.70 -17.17
N GLU A 48 20.56 16.62 -18.12
CA GLU A 48 21.54 17.72 -18.02
C GLU A 48 21.26 18.64 -16.83
N MET A 49 19.99 19.03 -16.62
CA MET A 49 19.57 19.83 -15.45
C MET A 49 19.84 19.11 -14.13
N ILE A 50 19.59 17.79 -14.05
CA ILE A 50 19.90 16.98 -12.86
C ILE A 50 21.39 16.97 -12.59
N LEU A 51 22.23 16.79 -13.61
CA LEU A 51 23.68 16.78 -13.46
C LEU A 51 24.20 18.15 -13.02
N LEU A 52 23.70 19.23 -13.62
CA LEU A 52 24.06 20.60 -13.24
C LEU A 52 23.68 20.89 -11.78
N GLN A 53 22.47 20.53 -11.38
CA GLN A 53 22.03 20.71 -9.98
C GLN A 53 22.88 19.90 -8.99
N ALA A 54 23.26 18.67 -9.35
CA ALA A 54 24.14 17.83 -8.53
C ALA A 54 25.54 18.46 -8.40
N GLU A 55 26.05 19.09 -9.44
CA GLU A 55 27.35 19.78 -9.42
C GLU A 55 27.30 21.03 -8.51
N VAL A 56 26.24 21.84 -8.62
CA VAL A 56 26.03 23.02 -7.76
C VAL A 56 25.94 22.64 -6.28
N LEU A 57 25.32 21.50 -5.97
CA LEU A 57 25.20 21.01 -4.59
C LEU A 57 26.50 20.49 -3.98
N GLU A 58 27.57 20.30 -4.79
CA GLU A 58 28.87 19.76 -4.35
C GLU A 58 28.75 18.55 -3.40
N LEU A 59 27.90 17.59 -3.72
CA LEU A 59 27.66 16.42 -2.88
C LEU A 59 28.92 15.59 -2.69
N LYS A 60 29.32 15.38 -1.43
CA LYS A 60 30.56 14.67 -1.04
C LYS A 60 30.21 13.52 -0.09
N ALA A 61 30.87 12.38 -0.25
CA ALA A 61 30.77 11.24 0.64
C ALA A 61 32.15 10.63 0.91
N ASN A 62 32.34 10.07 2.09
CA ASN A 62 33.58 9.37 2.44
C ASN A 62 33.43 7.87 2.14
N PRO A 63 34.19 7.29 1.20
CA PRO A 63 34.16 5.86 0.91
C PRO A 63 34.92 5.00 1.95
N ASP A 64 35.86 5.59 2.72
CA ASP A 64 36.78 4.85 3.59
C ASP A 64 36.23 4.57 5.00
N LYS A 65 34.94 4.25 5.10
CA LYS A 65 34.27 3.84 6.34
C LYS A 65 33.25 2.73 6.10
N HIS A 66 32.69 2.19 7.17
CA HIS A 66 31.60 1.24 7.09
C HIS A 66 30.41 1.84 6.35
N ALA A 67 29.83 1.06 5.42
CA ALA A 67 28.74 1.54 4.61
C ALA A 67 27.50 1.86 5.44
N ARG A 68 26.84 2.97 5.06
CA ARG A 68 25.49 3.35 5.48
C ARG A 68 24.66 3.72 4.27
N GLY A 69 23.36 3.49 4.36
CA GLY A 69 22.44 3.79 3.28
C GLY A 69 21.01 3.52 3.67
N HIS A 70 20.16 3.45 2.68
CA HIS A 70 18.74 3.18 2.87
C HIS A 70 18.24 2.09 1.93
N ILE A 71 17.32 1.28 2.41
CA ILE A 71 16.61 0.33 1.57
C ILE A 71 15.59 1.09 0.72
N ILE A 72 15.69 0.90 -0.59
CA ILE A 72 14.75 1.48 -1.55
C ILE A 72 13.56 0.54 -1.74
N GLU A 73 13.84 -0.77 -1.76
CA GLU A 73 12.85 -1.81 -2.04
C GLU A 73 13.28 -3.13 -1.44
N ALA A 74 12.33 -3.96 -1.02
CA ALA A 74 12.57 -5.32 -0.58
C ALA A 74 11.53 -6.28 -1.15
N LYS A 75 11.98 -7.48 -1.55
CA LYS A 75 11.15 -8.54 -2.10
C LYS A 75 11.57 -9.91 -1.61
N LEU A 76 10.63 -10.84 -1.59
CA LEU A 76 10.90 -12.25 -1.32
C LEU A 76 11.06 -13.02 -2.63
N ASP A 77 12.31 -13.34 -2.97
CA ASP A 77 12.64 -14.15 -4.15
C ASP A 77 12.53 -15.63 -3.82
N LYS A 78 11.89 -16.42 -4.71
CA LYS A 78 11.64 -17.85 -4.50
C LYS A 78 12.90 -18.70 -4.35
N GLY A 79 14.02 -18.29 -4.95
CA GLY A 79 15.29 -19.04 -4.95
C GLY A 79 16.35 -18.45 -4.02
N ARG A 80 16.31 -17.13 -3.83
CA ARG A 80 17.34 -16.37 -3.13
C ARG A 80 16.93 -15.91 -1.73
N GLY A 81 15.64 -16.08 -1.37
CA GLY A 81 15.09 -15.61 -0.10
C GLY A 81 14.86 -14.11 -0.08
N PRO A 82 14.93 -13.46 1.10
CA PRO A 82 14.82 -12.01 1.20
C PRO A 82 15.94 -11.29 0.45
N VAL A 83 15.57 -10.36 -0.41
CA VAL A 83 16.45 -9.55 -1.25
C VAL A 83 16.05 -8.09 -1.07
N GLY A 84 17.02 -7.21 -0.83
CA GLY A 84 16.81 -5.76 -0.71
C GLY A 84 17.64 -4.98 -1.71
N THR A 85 17.08 -3.90 -2.24
CA THR A 85 17.83 -2.90 -3.01
C THR A 85 18.26 -1.80 -2.07
N LEU A 86 19.57 -1.68 -1.87
CA LEU A 86 20.23 -0.70 -1.01
C LEU A 86 20.79 0.44 -1.84
N LEU A 87 20.53 1.68 -1.47
CA LEU A 87 21.24 2.86 -1.94
C LEU A 87 22.28 3.26 -0.89
N ILE A 88 23.54 3.18 -1.24
CA ILE A 88 24.65 3.53 -0.34
C ILE A 88 24.81 5.05 -0.32
N VAL A 89 24.75 5.65 0.86
CA VAL A 89 24.93 7.10 1.06
C VAL A 89 26.39 7.42 1.36
N GLU A 90 27.04 6.60 2.19
CA GLU A 90 28.42 6.77 2.58
C GLU A 90 29.09 5.42 2.89
N GLY A 91 30.42 5.40 2.87
CA GLY A 91 31.20 4.20 3.15
C GLY A 91 31.21 3.21 1.99
N THR A 92 31.90 2.10 2.17
CA THR A 92 31.98 1.00 1.19
C THR A 92 31.51 -0.30 1.83
N ILE A 93 30.62 -1.02 1.13
CA ILE A 93 30.12 -2.33 1.53
C ILE A 93 30.89 -3.44 0.80
N HIS A 94 31.13 -4.55 1.49
CA HIS A 94 31.79 -5.73 0.94
C HIS A 94 30.97 -6.99 1.16
N VAL A 95 31.17 -7.97 0.28
CA VAL A 95 30.64 -9.32 0.51
C VAL A 95 31.28 -9.88 1.78
N GLY A 96 30.45 -10.37 2.70
CA GLY A 96 30.88 -10.87 4.00
C GLY A 96 30.65 -9.90 5.16
N ASP A 97 30.32 -8.63 4.91
CA ASP A 97 30.01 -7.67 5.96
C ASP A 97 28.74 -8.06 6.72
N ALA A 98 28.79 -7.90 8.04
CA ALA A 98 27.60 -7.98 8.89
C ALA A 98 26.90 -6.62 8.90
N PHE A 99 25.56 -6.62 8.89
CA PHE A 99 24.78 -5.40 8.84
C PHE A 99 23.49 -5.48 9.64
N VAL A 100 22.96 -4.31 9.96
CA VAL A 100 21.61 -4.12 10.49
C VAL A 100 20.82 -3.24 9.52
N CYS A 101 19.53 -3.56 9.35
CA CYS A 101 18.63 -2.82 8.50
C CYS A 101 17.25 -2.75 9.16
N GLY A 102 16.82 -1.56 9.59
CA GLY A 102 15.61 -1.45 10.40
C GLY A 102 15.66 -2.37 11.60
N VAL A 103 14.71 -3.28 11.71
CA VAL A 103 14.63 -4.36 12.72
C VAL A 103 15.24 -5.68 12.25
N GLN A 104 15.70 -5.74 10.99
CA GLN A 104 16.32 -6.91 10.39
C GLN A 104 17.85 -6.83 10.54
N HIS A 105 18.50 -7.97 10.40
CA HIS A 105 19.96 -8.07 10.38
C HIS A 105 20.39 -9.09 9.34
N GLY A 106 21.67 -9.23 9.14
CA GLY A 106 22.18 -10.25 8.24
C GLY A 106 23.67 -10.12 7.95
N LYS A 107 24.09 -10.95 7.03
CA LYS A 107 25.45 -10.94 6.49
C LYS A 107 25.39 -10.96 4.97
N ILE A 108 26.13 -10.05 4.32
CA ILE A 108 26.14 -9.95 2.86
C ILE A 108 26.67 -11.26 2.25
N ARG A 109 25.79 -12.03 1.61
CA ARG A 109 26.14 -13.27 0.91
C ARG A 109 26.55 -13.00 -0.54
N ALA A 110 25.83 -12.11 -1.20
CA ALA A 110 26.09 -11.67 -2.55
C ALA A 110 25.52 -10.27 -2.78
N MET A 111 26.12 -9.54 -3.72
CA MET A 111 25.64 -8.25 -4.20
C MET A 111 25.60 -8.23 -5.70
N PHE A 112 24.63 -7.50 -6.26
CA PHE A 112 24.47 -7.32 -7.70
C PHE A 112 24.28 -5.84 -8.00
N ASN A 113 24.87 -5.38 -9.09
CA ASN A 113 24.67 -4.00 -9.56
C ASN A 113 23.33 -3.86 -10.32
N ASP A 114 23.08 -2.65 -10.82
CA ASP A 114 21.91 -2.28 -11.66
C ASP A 114 21.75 -3.14 -12.92
N GLN A 115 22.85 -3.71 -13.44
CA GLN A 115 22.86 -4.60 -14.60
C GLN A 115 22.68 -6.09 -14.21
N GLY A 116 22.47 -6.40 -12.93
CA GLY A 116 22.36 -7.77 -12.44
C GLY A 116 23.69 -8.54 -12.40
N LYS A 117 24.84 -7.86 -12.56
CA LYS A 117 26.16 -8.48 -12.46
C LYS A 117 26.59 -8.57 -11.00
N LYS A 118 27.14 -9.72 -10.61
CA LYS A 118 27.67 -9.94 -9.27
C LYS A 118 28.92 -9.08 -9.03
N ILE A 119 28.92 -8.35 -7.91
CA ILE A 119 30.01 -7.47 -7.50
C ILE A 119 30.50 -7.86 -6.10
N LYS A 120 31.76 -7.49 -5.77
CA LYS A 120 32.37 -7.79 -4.47
C LYS A 120 32.33 -6.64 -3.48
N SER A 121 32.27 -5.41 -3.99
CA SER A 121 32.21 -4.17 -3.21
C SER A 121 31.39 -3.12 -3.95
N ALA A 122 30.83 -2.17 -3.20
CA ALA A 122 30.13 -1.01 -3.74
C ALA A 122 30.33 0.19 -2.81
N GLY A 123 30.55 1.36 -3.41
CA GLY A 123 30.79 2.64 -2.74
C GLY A 123 29.57 3.54 -2.70
N PRO A 124 29.73 4.80 -2.24
CA PRO A 124 28.66 5.79 -2.16
C PRO A 124 27.97 6.04 -3.51
N ALA A 125 26.69 6.42 -3.43
CA ALA A 125 25.80 6.69 -4.56
C ALA A 125 25.50 5.48 -5.48
N MET A 126 25.96 4.27 -5.13
CA MET A 126 25.66 3.06 -5.89
C MET A 126 24.41 2.37 -5.35
N PRO A 127 23.41 2.11 -6.23
CA PRO A 127 22.32 1.19 -5.91
C PRO A 127 22.82 -0.26 -6.06
N VAL A 128 22.58 -1.10 -5.06
CA VAL A 128 22.99 -2.50 -5.07
C VAL A 128 21.89 -3.42 -4.56
N GLU A 129 21.64 -4.51 -5.26
CA GLU A 129 20.78 -5.58 -4.76
C GLU A 129 21.62 -6.46 -3.82
N ILE A 130 21.18 -6.60 -2.56
CA ILE A 130 21.85 -7.38 -1.53
C ILE A 130 21.09 -8.65 -1.18
N GLN A 131 21.84 -9.71 -0.88
CA GLN A 131 21.32 -10.99 -0.38
C GLN A 131 21.95 -11.31 0.97
N GLY A 132 21.19 -11.99 1.84
CA GLY A 132 21.67 -12.40 3.15
C GLY A 132 20.96 -11.73 4.31
N LEU A 133 19.81 -11.11 4.03
CA LEU A 133 18.84 -10.63 5.02
C LEU A 133 18.19 -11.83 5.73
N ASP A 134 17.90 -11.71 7.02
CA ASP A 134 17.13 -12.67 7.81
C ASP A 134 15.62 -12.50 7.69
N GLY A 135 15.16 -11.33 7.26
CA GLY A 135 13.78 -11.01 6.98
C GLY A 135 13.65 -9.92 5.93
N LEU A 136 12.43 -9.49 5.62
CA LEU A 136 12.16 -8.38 4.70
C LEU A 136 12.23 -7.06 5.47
N PRO A 137 13.13 -6.13 5.10
CA PRO A 137 13.11 -4.77 5.63
C PRO A 137 12.01 -3.94 4.96
N GLU A 138 11.67 -2.82 5.58
CA GLU A 138 10.77 -1.83 5.00
C GLU A 138 11.51 -0.87 4.06
N ALA A 139 10.80 -0.30 3.09
CA ALA A 139 11.36 0.76 2.24
C ALA A 139 11.66 2.00 3.11
N GLY A 140 12.84 2.60 2.93
CA GLY A 140 13.31 3.70 3.77
C GLY A 140 14.08 3.28 5.03
N ASP A 141 14.10 1.99 5.36
CA ASP A 141 14.90 1.49 6.50
C ASP A 141 16.36 1.89 6.38
N GLU A 142 16.91 2.38 7.50
CA GLU A 142 18.34 2.66 7.61
C GLU A 142 19.15 1.36 7.62
N PHE A 143 20.11 1.30 6.70
CA PHE A 143 21.09 0.25 6.61
C PHE A 143 22.44 0.71 7.19
N ALA A 144 23.08 -0.13 7.98
CA ALA A 144 24.43 0.13 8.48
C ALA A 144 25.25 -1.16 8.61
N VAL A 145 26.46 -1.14 8.07
CA VAL A 145 27.47 -2.19 8.33
C VAL A 145 27.95 -2.05 9.76
N VAL A 146 28.10 -3.18 10.45
CA VAL A 146 28.55 -3.28 11.84
C VAL A 146 29.72 -4.24 11.96
N ALA A 147 30.40 -4.22 13.11
CA ALA A 147 31.63 -4.97 13.30
C ALA A 147 31.48 -6.48 13.14
N ASP A 148 30.38 -7.06 13.65
CA ASP A 148 30.13 -8.49 13.59
C ASP A 148 28.62 -8.83 13.66
N ASP A 149 28.28 -10.08 13.37
CA ASP A 149 26.91 -10.61 13.38
C ASP A 149 26.25 -10.56 14.79
N LYS A 150 27.03 -10.67 15.87
CA LYS A 150 26.50 -10.61 17.24
C LYS A 150 26.01 -9.20 17.56
N VAL A 151 26.77 -8.19 17.13
CA VAL A 151 26.39 -6.78 17.25
C VAL A 151 25.15 -6.49 16.42
N ALA A 152 25.10 -6.95 15.15
CA ALA A 152 23.95 -6.81 14.27
C ALA A 152 22.68 -7.35 14.92
N ARG A 153 22.72 -8.59 15.40
CA ARG A 153 21.59 -9.27 16.04
C ARG A 153 21.11 -8.54 17.29
N ARG A 154 22.02 -8.10 18.14
CA ARG A 154 21.68 -7.35 19.37
C ARG A 154 20.96 -6.04 19.06
N ILE A 155 21.45 -5.29 18.05
CA ILE A 155 20.83 -4.03 17.63
C ILE A 155 19.43 -4.29 17.08
N ALA A 156 19.28 -5.28 16.17
CA ALA A 156 18.00 -5.65 15.57
C ALA A 156 16.97 -6.04 16.65
N GLN A 157 17.36 -6.89 17.61
CA GLN A 157 16.48 -7.29 18.72
C GLN A 157 16.05 -6.08 19.58
N SER A 158 16.98 -5.18 19.90
CA SER A 158 16.66 -3.97 20.67
C SER A 158 15.67 -3.07 19.92
N ARG A 159 15.83 -2.91 18.61
CA ARG A 159 14.90 -2.13 17.76
C ARG A 159 13.53 -2.80 17.68
N MET A 160 13.48 -4.13 17.51
CA MET A 160 12.24 -4.91 17.47
C MET A 160 11.43 -4.77 18.77
N ILE A 161 12.10 -4.85 19.94
CA ILE A 161 11.44 -4.67 21.25
C ILE A 161 10.84 -3.27 21.35
N LYS A 162 11.60 -2.23 20.99
CA LYS A 162 11.11 -0.85 21.02
C LYS A 162 9.95 -0.59 20.07
N GLN A 163 9.98 -1.19 18.87
CA GLN A 163 8.88 -1.10 17.91
C GLN A 163 7.62 -1.75 18.48
N ARG A 164 7.75 -2.95 19.04
CA ARG A 164 6.63 -3.66 19.67
C ARG A 164 6.03 -2.90 20.86
N GLU A 165 6.89 -2.27 21.68
CA GLU A 165 6.42 -1.42 22.78
C GLU A 165 5.64 -0.20 22.29
N LYS A 166 6.06 0.44 21.20
CA LYS A 166 5.33 1.55 20.56
C LYS A 166 3.97 1.10 20.02
N GLU A 167 3.92 -0.03 19.34
CA GLU A 167 2.68 -0.60 18.79
C GLU A 167 1.67 -0.97 19.89
N LEU A 168 2.15 -1.54 21.00
CA LEU A 168 1.33 -1.89 22.16
C LEU A 168 0.91 -0.66 22.96
N GLY A 169 1.78 0.36 23.08
CA GLY A 169 1.48 1.62 23.76
C GLY A 169 0.49 2.49 23.02
N GLY A 170 0.45 2.40 21.67
CA GLY A 170 -0.50 3.11 20.82
C GLY A 170 -1.91 2.50 20.80
N LYS A 171 -2.04 1.21 21.10
CA LYS A 171 -3.35 0.58 21.34
C LYS A 171 -3.78 0.91 22.76
N SER A 172 -4.53 2.00 22.93
CA SER A 172 -5.25 2.31 24.19
C SER A 172 -5.83 1.01 24.74
N LYS A 173 -5.53 0.69 26.01
CA LYS A 173 -6.15 -0.45 26.69
C LYS A 173 -7.64 -0.30 26.52
N ILE A 174 -8.25 -1.18 25.74
CA ILE A 174 -9.72 -1.28 25.66
C ILE A 174 -10.15 -1.59 27.09
N SER A 175 -10.61 -0.58 27.82
CA SER A 175 -11.17 -0.81 29.16
C SER A 175 -12.52 -1.48 28.98
N LEU A 176 -12.90 -2.32 29.93
CA LEU A 176 -14.22 -2.96 29.96
C LEU A 176 -15.34 -1.92 29.83
N GLU A 177 -15.09 -0.70 30.34
CA GLU A 177 -15.99 0.45 30.26
C GLU A 177 -16.15 0.98 28.83
N SER A 178 -15.06 1.03 28.02
CA SER A 178 -15.15 1.44 26.61
C SER A 178 -15.83 0.38 25.75
N PHE A 179 -15.70 -0.91 26.12
CA PHE A 179 -16.42 -2.01 25.47
C PHE A 179 -17.93 -1.99 25.78
N LEU A 180 -18.29 -1.65 27.02
CA LEU A 180 -19.68 -1.52 27.43
C LEU A 180 -20.34 -0.22 26.95
N ALA A 181 -19.55 0.82 26.67
CA ALA A 181 -20.03 2.10 26.12
C ALA A 181 -20.22 2.07 24.60
N SER A 182 -19.62 1.13 23.87
CA SER A 182 -19.91 0.88 22.47
C SER A 182 -21.30 0.24 22.36
N LYS A 183 -22.28 1.07 21.98
CA LYS A 183 -23.65 0.60 21.74
C LYS A 183 -23.66 -0.45 20.62
N PRO A 184 -24.35 -1.60 20.79
CA PRO A 184 -24.41 -2.67 19.78
C PRO A 184 -25.33 -2.35 18.58
N ASP A 185 -25.82 -1.12 18.42
CA ASP A 185 -26.91 -0.82 17.48
C ASP A 185 -26.48 -0.43 16.04
N GLN A 186 -25.18 -0.40 15.74
CA GLN A 186 -24.72 -0.35 14.34
C GLN A 186 -23.39 -1.10 14.24
N GLU A 187 -23.43 -2.41 14.07
CA GLU A 187 -22.25 -3.16 13.61
C GLU A 187 -21.91 -2.72 12.21
N ALA A 188 -20.89 -1.83 12.08
CA ALA A 188 -20.35 -1.49 10.77
C ALA A 188 -19.95 -2.79 10.05
N LYS A 189 -20.45 -2.98 8.85
CA LYS A 189 -20.07 -4.14 8.03
C LYS A 189 -18.58 -4.09 7.78
N THR A 190 -17.89 -5.22 7.93
CA THR A 190 -16.45 -5.28 7.75
C THR A 190 -16.11 -6.10 6.51
N LEU A 191 -15.34 -5.51 5.60
CA LEU A 191 -14.76 -6.20 4.45
C LEU A 191 -13.34 -6.62 4.81
N ASN A 192 -13.15 -7.91 5.06
CA ASN A 192 -11.86 -8.48 5.40
C ASN A 192 -11.06 -8.78 4.13
N LEU A 193 -9.82 -8.33 4.09
CA LEU A 193 -8.91 -8.52 2.97
C LEU A 193 -7.58 -9.14 3.44
N LEU A 194 -7.04 -10.04 2.63
CA LEU A 194 -5.67 -10.53 2.77
C LEU A 194 -4.90 -10.06 1.52
N VAL A 195 -3.82 -9.30 1.71
CA VAL A 195 -3.09 -8.67 0.60
C VAL A 195 -1.73 -9.33 0.43
N LYS A 196 -1.45 -9.79 -0.80
CA LYS A 196 -0.12 -10.28 -1.20
C LYS A 196 0.38 -9.45 -2.38
N ALA A 197 1.58 -8.92 -2.26
CA ALA A 197 2.21 -8.09 -3.28
C ALA A 197 3.61 -8.64 -3.66
N ASP A 198 4.10 -8.23 -4.81
CA ASP A 198 5.45 -8.59 -5.29
C ASP A 198 6.55 -7.98 -4.42
N VAL A 199 6.35 -6.74 -3.96
CA VAL A 199 7.31 -5.98 -3.15
C VAL A 199 6.64 -5.34 -1.94
N GLN A 200 7.45 -5.02 -0.93
CA GLN A 200 6.98 -4.43 0.34
C GLN A 200 6.34 -3.05 0.11
N GLY A 201 6.94 -2.19 -0.72
CA GLY A 201 6.40 -0.87 -1.01
C GLY A 201 5.02 -0.89 -1.68
N SER A 202 4.73 -1.89 -2.55
CA SER A 202 3.39 -2.10 -3.11
C SER A 202 2.36 -2.44 -2.01
N LEU A 203 2.76 -3.27 -1.04
CA LEU A 203 1.89 -3.65 0.08
C LEU A 203 1.52 -2.44 0.94
N GLU A 204 2.47 -1.58 1.27
CA GLU A 204 2.26 -0.36 2.05
C GLU A 204 1.33 0.61 1.32
N ALA A 205 1.59 0.88 0.04
CA ALA A 205 0.77 1.76 -0.77
C ALA A 205 -0.69 1.27 -0.89
N ILE A 206 -0.88 -0.06 -1.02
CA ILE A 206 -2.21 -0.66 -1.05
C ILE A 206 -2.88 -0.53 0.32
N GLY A 207 -2.15 -0.82 1.41
CA GLY A 207 -2.66 -0.70 2.78
C GLY A 207 -3.16 0.71 3.09
N GLU A 208 -2.37 1.74 2.74
CA GLU A 208 -2.77 3.14 2.90
C GLU A 208 -3.99 3.51 2.05
N ALA A 209 -4.03 3.06 0.78
CA ALA A 209 -5.14 3.34 -0.12
C ALA A 209 -6.43 2.70 0.38
N LEU A 210 -6.38 1.44 0.86
CA LEU A 210 -7.51 0.72 1.42
C LEU A 210 -8.00 1.33 2.74
N ASN A 211 -7.11 1.75 3.61
CA ASN A 211 -7.48 2.40 4.87
C ASN A 211 -8.26 3.70 4.64
N LYS A 212 -7.94 4.46 3.58
CA LYS A 212 -8.64 5.70 3.21
C LYS A 212 -10.06 5.45 2.66
N LEU A 213 -10.39 4.23 2.27
CA LEU A 213 -11.74 3.88 1.79
C LEU A 213 -12.73 3.61 2.91
N SER A 214 -12.26 3.28 4.11
CA SER A 214 -13.13 2.96 5.24
C SER A 214 -14.08 4.11 5.58
N THR A 215 -15.36 3.79 5.74
CA THR A 215 -16.43 4.70 6.18
C THR A 215 -16.97 4.25 7.54
N ASP A 216 -17.87 5.04 8.13
CA ASP A 216 -18.52 4.67 9.39
C ASP A 216 -19.45 3.47 9.24
N GLU A 217 -19.99 3.21 8.04
CA GLU A 217 -20.94 2.13 7.76
C GLU A 217 -20.24 0.84 7.29
N VAL A 218 -19.13 0.96 6.52
CA VAL A 218 -18.36 -0.17 6.02
C VAL A 218 -16.88 0.06 6.29
N LYS A 219 -16.26 -0.85 7.03
CA LYS A 219 -14.83 -0.82 7.33
C LYS A 219 -14.07 -1.81 6.47
N VAL A 220 -12.98 -1.38 5.88
CA VAL A 220 -12.03 -2.26 5.20
C VAL A 220 -10.95 -2.66 6.20
N GLN A 221 -10.79 -3.95 6.42
CA GLN A 221 -9.78 -4.48 7.33
C GLN A 221 -8.80 -5.39 6.60
N VAL A 222 -7.53 -4.99 6.56
CA VAL A 222 -6.46 -5.87 6.09
C VAL A 222 -6.07 -6.81 7.23
N VAL A 223 -6.55 -8.05 7.17
CA VAL A 223 -6.31 -9.09 8.19
C VAL A 223 -4.84 -9.51 8.19
N HIS A 224 -4.27 -9.64 7.01
CA HIS A 224 -2.86 -9.97 6.83
C HIS A 224 -2.33 -9.38 5.52
N GLY A 225 -1.10 -8.89 5.56
CA GLY A 225 -0.37 -8.41 4.40
C GLY A 225 1.03 -9.01 4.34
N GLY A 226 1.52 -9.34 3.14
CA GLY A 226 2.87 -9.87 2.98
C GLY A 226 3.37 -9.80 1.55
N ALA A 227 4.69 -9.56 1.41
CA ALA A 227 5.34 -9.63 0.12
C ALA A 227 5.64 -11.09 -0.27
N GLY A 228 5.53 -11.38 -1.57
CA GLY A 228 5.79 -12.68 -2.17
C GLY A 228 4.53 -13.40 -2.66
N ALA A 229 4.70 -14.65 -3.11
CA ALA A 229 3.62 -15.45 -3.69
C ALA A 229 2.55 -15.82 -2.65
N ILE A 230 1.31 -15.99 -3.12
CA ILE A 230 0.21 -16.51 -2.32
C ILE A 230 0.51 -17.99 -1.96
N THR A 231 0.36 -18.33 -0.69
CA THR A 231 0.62 -19.67 -0.12
C THR A 231 -0.67 -20.36 0.31
N GLU A 232 -0.59 -21.67 0.58
CA GLU A 232 -1.72 -22.43 1.13
C GLU A 232 -2.13 -21.91 2.53
N SER A 233 -1.17 -21.47 3.33
CA SER A 233 -1.44 -20.87 4.65
C SER A 233 -2.22 -19.56 4.53
N ASP A 234 -1.95 -18.75 3.49
CA ASP A 234 -2.71 -17.53 3.22
C ASP A 234 -4.18 -17.86 2.88
N VAL A 235 -4.41 -18.92 2.11
CA VAL A 235 -5.78 -19.39 1.79
C VAL A 235 -6.51 -19.86 3.05
N MET A 236 -5.85 -20.66 3.90
CA MET A 236 -6.44 -21.13 5.16
C MET A 236 -6.77 -19.98 6.11
N LEU A 237 -5.89 -18.97 6.18
CA LEU A 237 -6.14 -17.76 6.99
C LEU A 237 -7.32 -16.95 6.42
N ALA A 238 -7.39 -16.80 5.10
CA ALA A 238 -8.49 -16.11 4.44
C ALA A 238 -9.83 -16.83 4.67
N ALA A 239 -9.86 -18.17 4.57
CA ALA A 239 -11.04 -18.97 4.88
C ALA A 239 -11.50 -18.76 6.34
N ALA A 240 -10.58 -18.84 7.30
CA ALA A 240 -10.88 -18.67 8.72
C ALA A 240 -11.38 -17.26 9.08
N SER A 241 -10.90 -16.23 8.39
CA SER A 241 -11.27 -14.82 8.60
C SER A 241 -12.33 -14.30 7.65
N GLN A 242 -12.89 -15.15 6.78
CA GLN A 242 -13.83 -14.77 5.74
C GLN A 242 -13.32 -13.60 4.87
N ALA A 243 -12.02 -13.64 4.54
CA ALA A 243 -11.34 -12.61 3.80
C ALA A 243 -11.22 -12.94 2.32
N ILE A 244 -11.24 -11.92 1.48
CA ILE A 244 -10.89 -12.02 0.05
C ILE A 244 -9.37 -11.85 -0.08
N ILE A 245 -8.73 -12.71 -0.88
CA ILE A 245 -7.29 -12.59 -1.16
C ILE A 245 -7.09 -11.67 -2.36
N ILE A 246 -6.24 -10.66 -2.16
CA ILE A 246 -5.80 -9.74 -3.19
C ILE A 246 -4.34 -10.06 -3.54
N GLY A 247 -4.11 -10.46 -4.78
CA GLY A 247 -2.78 -10.64 -5.36
C GLY A 247 -2.40 -9.46 -6.25
N PHE A 248 -1.45 -8.64 -5.82
CA PHE A 248 -0.94 -7.53 -6.59
C PHE A 248 0.41 -7.89 -7.24
N ASN A 249 0.44 -7.95 -8.57
CA ASN A 249 1.57 -8.46 -9.36
C ASN A 249 2.04 -9.87 -8.99
N VAL A 250 1.26 -10.61 -8.21
CA VAL A 250 1.57 -11.99 -7.81
C VAL A 250 0.45 -12.93 -8.19
N ARG A 251 0.79 -14.19 -8.47
CA ARG A 251 -0.18 -15.22 -8.83
C ARG A 251 0.06 -16.48 -8.01
N PRO A 252 -1.00 -17.19 -7.61
CA PRO A 252 -0.89 -18.47 -6.94
C PRO A 252 -0.36 -19.55 -7.88
N THR A 253 0.22 -20.60 -7.31
CA THR A 253 0.49 -21.85 -8.05
C THR A 253 -0.82 -22.60 -8.31
N ALA A 254 -0.79 -23.59 -9.22
CA ALA A 254 -1.96 -24.44 -9.51
C ALA A 254 -2.50 -25.10 -8.24
N LYS A 255 -1.60 -25.62 -7.39
CA LYS A 255 -1.96 -26.23 -6.11
C LYS A 255 -2.69 -25.29 -5.15
N VAL A 256 -2.24 -24.03 -5.06
CA VAL A 256 -2.89 -23.01 -4.21
C VAL A 256 -4.27 -22.65 -4.74
N LYS A 257 -4.47 -22.63 -6.08
CA LYS A 257 -5.80 -22.42 -6.68
C LYS A 257 -6.77 -23.54 -6.31
N GLU A 258 -6.35 -24.80 -6.40
CA GLU A 258 -7.18 -25.96 -6.01
C GLU A 258 -7.59 -25.88 -4.53
N VAL A 259 -6.66 -25.46 -3.66
CA VAL A 259 -6.98 -25.26 -2.24
C VAL A 259 -7.97 -24.13 -2.06
N ALA A 260 -7.81 -23.00 -2.77
CA ALA A 260 -8.74 -21.87 -2.68
C ALA A 260 -10.15 -22.21 -3.17
N GLU A 261 -10.27 -22.98 -4.25
CA GLU A 261 -11.55 -23.49 -4.74
C GLU A 261 -12.23 -24.42 -3.73
N ARG A 262 -11.47 -25.33 -3.12
CA ARG A 262 -11.97 -26.24 -2.08
C ARG A 262 -12.47 -25.50 -0.84
N GLU A 263 -11.73 -24.49 -0.39
CA GLU A 263 -12.08 -23.67 0.79
C GLU A 263 -13.04 -22.52 0.45
N SER A 264 -13.49 -22.39 -0.81
CA SER A 264 -14.37 -21.32 -1.30
C SER A 264 -13.84 -19.91 -1.03
N VAL A 265 -12.52 -19.71 -1.16
CA VAL A 265 -11.84 -18.43 -1.00
C VAL A 265 -11.71 -17.73 -2.35
N ASP A 266 -12.24 -16.51 -2.45
CA ASP A 266 -12.08 -15.67 -3.65
C ASP A 266 -10.68 -15.06 -3.71
N ILE A 267 -10.02 -15.19 -4.87
CA ILE A 267 -8.70 -14.60 -5.12
C ILE A 267 -8.80 -13.64 -6.30
N ARG A 268 -8.55 -12.37 -6.07
CA ARG A 268 -8.55 -11.31 -7.08
C ARG A 268 -7.13 -10.87 -7.41
N PHE A 269 -6.89 -10.54 -8.70
CA PHE A 269 -5.57 -10.16 -9.19
C PHE A 269 -5.60 -8.77 -9.78
N TYR A 270 -4.62 -7.95 -9.38
CA TYR A 270 -4.45 -6.58 -9.86
C TYR A 270 -3.00 -6.31 -10.21
N ASP A 271 -2.82 -5.45 -11.19
CA ASP A 271 -1.54 -4.87 -11.65
C ASP A 271 -1.53 -3.34 -11.54
N ILE A 272 -2.72 -2.74 -11.30
CA ILE A 272 -2.92 -1.30 -11.18
C ILE A 272 -3.71 -1.00 -9.91
N ILE A 273 -3.13 -0.17 -9.03
CA ILE A 273 -3.72 0.15 -7.71
C ILE A 273 -5.09 0.84 -7.83
N TYR A 274 -5.28 1.69 -8.85
CA TYR A 274 -6.55 2.39 -9.06
C TYR A 274 -7.71 1.45 -9.43
N LYS A 275 -7.42 0.35 -10.13
CA LYS A 275 -8.44 -0.68 -10.43
C LYS A 275 -8.86 -1.41 -9.16
N LEU A 276 -7.87 -1.80 -8.35
CA LEU A 276 -8.10 -2.43 -7.05
C LEU A 276 -8.97 -1.55 -6.15
N VAL A 277 -8.59 -0.28 -5.99
CA VAL A 277 -9.34 0.69 -5.17
C VAL A 277 -10.77 0.89 -5.68
N GLY A 278 -10.95 0.97 -7.02
CA GLY A 278 -12.27 1.08 -7.65
C GLY A 278 -13.16 -0.12 -7.35
N GLU A 279 -12.69 -1.34 -7.58
CA GLU A 279 -13.47 -2.55 -7.34
C GLU A 279 -13.80 -2.76 -5.84
N ILE A 280 -12.88 -2.43 -4.93
CA ILE A 280 -13.17 -2.49 -3.49
C ILE A 280 -14.22 -1.46 -3.10
N LYS A 281 -14.18 -0.23 -3.66
CA LYS A 281 -15.20 0.78 -3.43
C LYS A 281 -16.58 0.33 -3.92
N ASP A 282 -16.65 -0.32 -5.10
CA ASP A 282 -17.88 -0.88 -5.64
C ASP A 282 -18.41 -2.02 -4.75
N ALA A 283 -17.53 -2.90 -4.27
CA ALA A 283 -17.88 -3.96 -3.34
C ALA A 283 -18.43 -3.41 -2.01
N MET A 284 -17.82 -2.36 -1.45
CA MET A 284 -18.32 -1.67 -0.25
C MET A 284 -19.71 -1.07 -0.49
N SER A 285 -19.92 -0.42 -1.66
CA SER A 285 -21.22 0.14 -2.01
C SER A 285 -22.31 -0.94 -2.09
N GLY A 286 -21.97 -2.14 -2.62
CA GLY A 286 -22.86 -3.29 -2.65
C GLY A 286 -23.18 -3.89 -1.28
N MET A 287 -22.36 -3.60 -0.26
CA MET A 287 -22.60 -4.01 1.12
C MET A 287 -23.55 -3.06 1.87
N LEU A 288 -23.77 -1.84 1.40
CA LEU A 288 -24.69 -0.89 2.02
C LEU A 288 -26.13 -1.39 1.97
N ALA A 289 -26.94 -1.00 2.94
CA ALA A 289 -28.37 -1.24 2.86
C ALA A 289 -28.98 -0.35 1.76
N PRO A 290 -29.97 -0.84 0.98
CA PRO A 290 -30.62 0.00 0.01
C PRO A 290 -31.31 1.19 0.70
N ASP A 291 -31.04 2.39 0.22
CA ASP A 291 -31.71 3.60 0.69
C ASP A 291 -33.14 3.59 0.11
N ILE A 292 -34.11 3.45 1.02
CA ILE A 292 -35.52 3.42 0.64
C ILE A 292 -36.00 4.85 0.54
N GLN A 293 -36.12 5.35 -0.68
CA GLN A 293 -36.75 6.65 -0.93
C GLN A 293 -38.26 6.48 -1.08
N GLU A 294 -39.00 7.11 -0.19
CA GLU A 294 -40.45 7.22 -0.35
C GLU A 294 -40.75 8.21 -1.47
N VAL A 295 -41.34 7.68 -2.55
CA VAL A 295 -41.80 8.51 -3.66
C VAL A 295 -43.29 8.70 -3.50
N TYR A 296 -43.73 9.93 -3.34
CA TYR A 296 -45.16 10.28 -3.34
C TYR A 296 -45.72 10.04 -4.73
N LEU A 297 -46.54 9.00 -4.86
CA LEU A 297 -47.18 8.63 -6.14
C LEU A 297 -48.56 9.25 -6.30
N GLY A 298 -49.23 9.54 -5.21
CA GLY A 298 -50.59 10.11 -5.23
C GLY A 298 -51.29 9.99 -3.89
N GLN A 299 -52.49 10.52 -3.82
CA GLN A 299 -53.36 10.50 -2.64
C GLN A 299 -54.69 9.83 -2.98
N ALA A 300 -55.10 8.88 -2.15
CA ALA A 300 -56.40 8.25 -2.23
C ALA A 300 -57.21 8.48 -0.96
N GLU A 301 -58.46 8.88 -1.10
CA GLU A 301 -59.42 9.06 0.01
C GLU A 301 -60.25 7.76 0.14
N VAL A 302 -60.38 7.25 1.38
CA VAL A 302 -61.24 6.11 1.69
C VAL A 302 -62.67 6.58 1.69
N ARG A 303 -63.48 6.13 0.71
CA ARG A 303 -64.89 6.50 0.57
C ARG A 303 -65.84 5.52 1.26
N ASP A 304 -65.47 4.24 1.29
CA ASP A 304 -66.29 3.22 1.90
C ASP A 304 -65.45 2.07 2.47
N THR A 305 -65.98 1.36 3.47
CA THR A 305 -65.28 0.18 4.03
C THR A 305 -66.21 -1.02 4.03
N PHE A 306 -65.74 -2.16 3.49
CA PHE A 306 -66.47 -3.40 3.36
C PHE A 306 -65.79 -4.50 4.21
N SER A 307 -66.61 -5.22 5.02
CA SER A 307 -66.10 -6.39 5.72
C SER A 307 -66.27 -7.64 4.85
N VAL A 308 -65.15 -8.22 4.42
CA VAL A 308 -65.13 -9.43 3.60
C VAL A 308 -64.73 -10.62 4.45
N PRO A 309 -65.55 -11.70 4.53
CA PRO A 309 -65.21 -12.88 5.30
C PRO A 309 -63.87 -13.49 4.87
N LYS A 310 -62.97 -13.83 5.79
CA LYS A 310 -61.63 -14.39 5.63
C LYS A 310 -60.53 -13.41 5.10
N VAL A 311 -60.87 -12.21 4.71
CA VAL A 311 -59.88 -11.20 4.22
C VAL A 311 -59.76 -10.05 5.19
N GLY A 312 -60.81 -9.75 5.97
CA GLY A 312 -60.85 -8.61 6.88
C GLY A 312 -61.58 -7.40 6.26
N THR A 313 -61.27 -6.21 6.74
CA THR A 313 -61.87 -4.97 6.26
C THR A 313 -61.13 -4.46 5.03
N VAL A 314 -61.84 -4.29 3.93
CA VAL A 314 -61.36 -3.76 2.66
C VAL A 314 -61.85 -2.34 2.47
N ALA A 315 -60.95 -1.43 2.10
CA ALA A 315 -61.27 -0.02 1.88
C ALA A 315 -61.54 0.25 0.40
N GLY A 316 -62.71 0.83 0.10
CA GLY A 316 -63.00 1.39 -1.22
C GLY A 316 -62.46 2.81 -1.32
N CYS A 317 -61.38 2.99 -2.12
CA CYS A 317 -60.68 4.26 -2.21
C CYS A 317 -60.95 4.97 -3.56
N GLY A 318 -61.10 6.30 -3.51
CA GLY A 318 -61.09 7.15 -4.68
C GLY A 318 -59.75 7.90 -4.79
N VAL A 319 -59.12 7.84 -5.96
CA VAL A 319 -57.85 8.60 -6.21
C VAL A 319 -58.19 10.09 -6.29
N VAL A 320 -57.56 10.90 -5.43
CA VAL A 320 -57.80 12.36 -5.38
C VAL A 320 -56.68 13.09 -6.13
N ASP A 321 -55.45 12.54 -6.12
CA ASP A 321 -54.32 13.14 -6.81
C ASP A 321 -53.32 12.04 -7.22
N GLY A 322 -52.65 12.23 -8.37
CA GLY A 322 -51.63 11.31 -8.88
C GLY A 322 -52.21 10.04 -9.57
N LYS A 323 -51.38 9.00 -9.66
CA LYS A 323 -51.69 7.64 -10.14
C LYS A 323 -51.31 6.64 -9.08
N LEU A 324 -52.26 5.83 -8.67
CA LEU A 324 -52.06 4.67 -7.80
C LEU A 324 -51.86 3.41 -8.61
#